data_60cfd7264c8c44aa07097c916d69c6e7
#
_entry.id   60cfd7264c8c44aa07097c916d69c6e7
#
_cell.length_a   1.000
_cell.length_b   1.000
_cell.length_c   1.000
_cell.angle_alpha   90.00
_cell.angle_beta   90.00
_cell.angle_gamma   90.00
#
_symmetry.space_group_name_H-M   'P 1'
#
loop_
_entity.id
_entity.type
_entity.pdbx_description
1 polymer ?
#
loop_
_entity_poly.entity_id
_entity_poly.type
_entity_poly.pdbx_seq_one_letter_code
_entity_poly.pdbx_strand_id
1 'polypeptide(L)'
;KEQVVARYYSVMATGDKEGNAPGAWSLYGSNDKEKWMELDNRVRQKFEKTEKKFMALNNNEAYQYYKLTIHQNQGGEGVEILEWMLQTKRTIDTPLLTDFPEGSTPKEIGKRLGRLFAKGKHNGKTLSYPETFTWNGALKYAEVTKDNELIQPLKDGFESFFTTDRHFLPGMDHVDRNMFGSLPLTLYLITKDERYREMGIPYADTQWEVPENASASAKSWAAKGYSWQTRLWIDDMYMIPVIQTHAYKVTGELKYVE
;
A
#
# COMPACT_ATOMS: atom_id res chain seq x y z
N LYS A 1 33.99 -11.61 1.20
CA LYS A 1 32.78 -11.14 1.93
C LYS A 1 31.57 -11.49 1.07
N GLU A 2 30.48 -11.88 1.70
CA GLU A 2 29.23 -12.22 1.01
C GLU A 2 28.58 -10.95 0.45
N GLN A 3 28.02 -11.05 -0.76
CA GLN A 3 27.19 -9.99 -1.34
C GLN A 3 25.78 -10.07 -0.78
N VAL A 4 25.18 -8.95 -0.46
CA VAL A 4 23.85 -8.87 0.17
C VAL A 4 22.98 -7.89 -0.60
N VAL A 5 21.71 -8.22 -0.78
CA VAL A 5 20.71 -7.30 -1.30
C VAL A 5 20.11 -6.51 -0.12
N ALA A 6 20.51 -5.26 0.05
CA ALA A 6 19.83 -4.40 1.02
C ALA A 6 18.47 -3.96 0.47
N ARG A 7 17.42 -4.22 1.22
CA ARG A 7 16.03 -3.82 0.92
C ARG A 7 15.58 -2.63 1.75
N TYR A 8 16.22 -2.45 2.89
CA TYR A 8 15.93 -1.37 3.83
C TYR A 8 17.21 -0.92 4.50
N TYR A 9 17.19 0.29 5.00
CA TYR A 9 18.19 0.77 5.95
C TYR A 9 17.55 1.68 6.98
N SER A 10 18.24 1.90 8.08
CA SER A 10 17.82 2.83 9.10
C SER A 10 18.96 3.74 9.52
N VAL A 11 18.61 4.97 9.86
CA VAL A 11 19.50 5.94 10.50
C VAL A 11 18.85 6.39 11.80
N MET A 12 19.58 6.27 12.91
CA MET A 12 19.17 6.76 14.21
C MET A 12 20.07 7.94 14.59
N ALA A 13 19.46 9.04 14.95
CA ALA A 13 20.14 10.24 15.40
C ALA A 13 19.32 10.97 16.46
N THR A 14 19.95 11.88 17.18
CA THR A 14 19.29 12.78 18.13
C THR A 14 19.11 14.15 17.50
N GLY A 15 17.87 14.62 17.41
CA GLY A 15 17.57 16.01 17.13
C GLY A 15 17.74 16.82 18.41
N ASP A 16 18.79 17.60 18.46
CA ASP A 16 19.15 18.48 19.58
C ASP A 16 19.37 19.92 19.15
N LYS A 17 19.72 20.78 20.07
CA LYS A 17 20.00 22.19 19.77
C LYS A 17 21.32 22.40 19.04
N GLU A 18 22.21 21.42 19.05
CA GLU A 18 23.52 21.51 18.40
C GLU A 18 23.42 21.29 16.89
N GLY A 19 22.34 20.66 16.43
CA GLY A 19 22.08 20.48 15.00
C GLY A 19 23.00 19.49 14.29
N ASN A 20 23.62 18.56 15.02
CA ASN A 20 24.56 17.58 14.48
C ASN A 20 23.89 16.38 13.79
N ALA A 21 22.56 16.23 13.93
CA ALA A 21 21.82 15.18 13.23
C ALA A 21 21.90 15.35 11.71
N PRO A 22 21.97 14.24 10.92
CA PRO A 22 22.03 14.33 9.46
C PRO A 22 20.76 14.95 8.87
N GLY A 23 20.96 15.91 7.95
CA GLY A 23 19.89 16.63 7.25
C GLY A 23 19.73 16.18 5.79
N ALA A 24 20.82 15.70 5.16
CA ALA A 24 20.79 15.15 3.82
C ALA A 24 21.90 14.09 3.66
N TRP A 25 21.59 13.00 2.95
CA TRP A 25 22.54 11.92 2.70
C TRP A 25 22.20 11.12 1.46
N SER A 26 23.20 10.39 0.92
CA SER A 26 23.01 9.35 -0.08
C SER A 26 23.55 8.01 0.41
N LEU A 27 22.87 6.93 0.01
CA LEU A 27 23.32 5.56 0.20
C LEU A 27 23.80 4.97 -1.13
N TYR A 28 24.97 4.36 -1.10
CA TYR A 28 25.58 3.73 -2.27
C TYR A 28 25.89 2.26 -2.02
N GLY A 29 25.87 1.46 -3.11
CA GLY A 29 26.35 0.09 -3.17
C GLY A 29 27.50 -0.05 -4.13
N SER A 30 28.46 -0.97 -3.84
CA SER A 30 29.61 -1.27 -4.72
C SER A 30 30.07 -2.71 -4.52
N ASN A 31 30.69 -3.30 -5.56
CA ASN A 31 31.35 -4.60 -5.50
C ASN A 31 32.88 -4.50 -5.57
N ASP A 32 33.42 -3.34 -5.96
CA ASP A 32 34.87 -3.11 -6.14
C ASP A 32 35.42 -1.93 -5.31
N LYS A 33 34.57 -1.14 -4.67
CA LYS A 33 34.87 0.12 -3.96
C LYS A 33 35.32 1.28 -4.89
N GLU A 34 35.33 1.07 -6.19
CA GLU A 34 35.68 2.08 -7.18
C GLU A 34 34.42 2.64 -7.83
N LYS A 35 33.54 1.75 -8.29
CA LYS A 35 32.25 2.11 -8.89
C LYS A 35 31.13 2.02 -7.84
N TRP A 36 30.53 3.16 -7.55
CA TRP A 36 29.44 3.29 -6.58
C TRP A 36 28.13 3.60 -7.27
N MET A 37 27.14 2.75 -7.08
CA MET A 37 25.76 2.97 -7.52
C MET A 37 24.97 3.65 -6.43
N GLU A 38 24.35 4.78 -6.71
CA GLU A 38 23.44 5.44 -5.77
C GLU A 38 22.15 4.60 -5.66
N LEU A 39 21.80 4.24 -4.44
CA LEU A 39 20.63 3.42 -4.12
C LEU A 39 19.50 4.24 -3.52
N ASP A 40 19.84 5.33 -2.84
CA ASP A 40 18.88 6.24 -2.24
C ASP A 40 19.53 7.62 -1.99
N ASN A 41 18.69 8.66 -2.05
CA ASN A 41 19.07 10.03 -1.75
C ASN A 41 17.99 10.68 -0.90
N ARG A 42 18.39 11.25 0.24
CA ARG A 42 17.51 11.91 1.18
C ARG A 42 17.96 13.34 1.41
N VAL A 43 17.00 14.27 1.29
CA VAL A 43 17.21 15.69 1.54
C VAL A 43 16.18 16.22 2.54
N ARG A 44 16.49 17.34 3.19
CA ARG A 44 15.59 18.02 4.14
C ARG A 44 15.08 17.10 5.25
N GLN A 45 15.90 16.18 5.70
CA GLN A 45 15.58 15.31 6.82
C GLN A 45 15.70 16.08 8.12
N LYS A 46 14.76 15.83 9.05
CA LYS A 46 14.76 16.50 10.34
C LYS A 46 14.57 15.47 11.46
N PHE A 47 15.44 15.52 12.43
CA PHE A 47 15.32 14.81 13.70
C PHE A 47 14.94 15.84 14.76
N GLU A 48 13.83 15.65 15.47
CA GLU A 48 13.34 16.55 16.54
C GLU A 48 13.65 16.01 17.93
N LYS A 49 13.92 14.73 18.01
CA LYS A 49 14.29 13.97 19.20
C LYS A 49 15.13 12.77 18.77
N THR A 50 15.62 11.99 19.72
CA THR A 50 16.23 10.70 19.39
C THR A 50 15.19 9.79 18.73
N GLU A 51 15.41 9.52 17.48
CA GLU A 51 14.52 8.65 16.67
C GLU A 51 15.30 7.84 15.65
N LYS A 52 14.74 6.69 15.27
CA LYS A 52 15.24 5.84 14.19
C LYS A 52 14.32 5.99 12.98
N LYS A 53 14.85 6.48 11.88
CA LYS A 53 14.14 6.57 10.60
C LYS A 53 14.45 5.34 9.76
N PHE A 54 13.40 4.71 9.22
CA PHE A 54 13.49 3.56 8.33
C PHE A 54 13.21 3.97 6.90
N MET A 55 14.09 3.56 5.99
CA MET A 55 13.98 3.82 4.56
C MET A 55 13.90 2.50 3.79
N ALA A 56 12.92 2.39 2.89
CA ALA A 56 12.84 1.30 1.92
C ALA A 56 13.72 1.63 0.71
N LEU A 57 14.39 0.61 0.17
CA LEU A 57 15.20 0.70 -1.03
C LEU A 57 14.50 -0.03 -2.18
N ASN A 58 14.44 0.62 -3.34
CA ASN A 58 14.07 -0.06 -4.58
C ASN A 58 15.32 -0.67 -5.20
N ASN A 59 15.93 -1.63 -4.50
CA ASN A 59 17.18 -2.28 -4.90
C ASN A 59 16.98 -3.79 -4.99
N ASN A 60 17.35 -4.37 -6.12
CA ASN A 60 17.34 -5.81 -6.36
C ASN A 60 18.76 -6.40 -6.55
N GLU A 61 19.78 -5.54 -6.57
CA GLU A 61 21.16 -5.92 -6.79
C GLU A 61 21.87 -6.21 -5.48
N ALA A 62 22.73 -7.22 -5.48
CA ALA A 62 23.57 -7.57 -4.35
C ALA A 62 24.91 -6.84 -4.41
N TYR A 63 25.28 -6.19 -3.31
CA TYR A 63 26.56 -5.49 -3.17
C TYR A 63 27.36 -6.04 -1.98
N GLN A 64 28.69 -5.99 -2.15
CA GLN A 64 29.63 -6.39 -1.11
C GLN A 64 29.94 -5.23 -0.13
N TYR A 65 29.82 -3.99 -0.62
CA TYR A 65 30.12 -2.78 0.12
C TYR A 65 28.96 -1.79 0.02
N TYR A 66 28.69 -1.14 1.14
CA TYR A 66 27.69 -0.07 1.22
C TYR A 66 28.35 1.15 1.87
N LYS A 67 27.97 2.34 1.41
CA LYS A 67 28.48 3.61 1.90
C LYS A 67 27.34 4.60 2.09
N LEU A 68 27.24 5.14 3.32
CA LEU A 68 26.37 6.26 3.63
C LEU A 68 27.21 7.54 3.60
N THR A 69 26.87 8.47 2.73
CA THR A 69 27.52 9.77 2.61
C THR A 69 26.58 10.85 3.12
N ILE A 70 26.99 11.56 4.17
CA ILE A 70 26.23 12.68 4.70
C ILE A 70 26.64 13.95 3.97
N HIS A 71 25.69 14.65 3.38
CA HIS A 71 25.91 15.88 2.62
C HIS A 71 25.67 17.13 3.45
N GLN A 72 24.74 17.02 4.44
CA GLN A 72 24.34 18.14 5.27
C GLN A 72 23.86 17.63 6.62
N ASN A 73 24.18 18.35 7.69
CA ASN A 73 23.57 18.21 9.01
C ASN A 73 22.44 19.24 9.21
N GLN A 74 21.90 19.34 10.41
CA GLN A 74 20.83 20.28 10.76
C GLN A 74 21.34 21.67 11.22
N GLY A 75 22.60 22.02 10.87
CA GLY A 75 23.18 23.33 11.15
C GLY A 75 24.28 23.32 12.23
N GLY A 76 24.64 22.14 12.73
CA GLY A 76 25.71 21.97 13.72
C GLY A 76 27.12 21.96 13.12
N GLU A 77 28.14 21.92 13.98
CA GLU A 77 29.56 21.89 13.57
C GLU A 77 30.04 20.49 13.12
N GLY A 78 29.32 19.42 13.48
CA GLY A 78 29.68 18.04 13.17
C GLY A 78 28.49 17.22 12.66
N VAL A 79 28.71 15.92 12.52
CA VAL A 79 27.66 14.94 12.20
C VAL A 79 27.65 13.87 13.28
N GLU A 80 26.47 13.64 13.87
CA GLU A 80 26.27 12.58 14.86
C GLU A 80 25.21 11.59 14.35
N ILE A 81 25.59 10.31 14.26
CA ILE A 81 24.73 9.18 13.96
C ILE A 81 24.89 8.18 15.10
N LEU A 82 23.82 7.87 15.80
CA LEU A 82 23.81 6.89 16.87
C LEU A 82 23.85 5.46 16.35
N GLU A 83 23.15 5.21 15.24
CA GLU A 83 23.12 3.91 14.61
C GLU A 83 22.80 4.05 13.12
N TRP A 84 23.48 3.23 12.32
CA TRP A 84 23.14 2.99 10.92
C TRP A 84 23.12 1.48 10.66
N MET A 85 22.03 0.97 10.11
CA MET A 85 21.85 -0.45 9.82
C MET A 85 21.33 -0.66 8.39
N LEU A 86 21.84 -1.72 7.75
CA LEU A 86 21.35 -2.27 6.50
C LEU A 86 20.56 -3.55 6.77
N GLN A 87 19.45 -3.75 6.07
CA GLN A 87 18.55 -4.87 6.30
C GLN A 87 18.08 -5.48 4.97
N THR A 88 18.09 -6.79 4.90
CA THR A 88 17.52 -7.57 3.78
C THR A 88 16.01 -7.72 3.87
N LYS A 89 15.47 -7.58 5.08
CA LYS A 89 14.04 -7.61 5.42
C LYS A 89 13.72 -6.45 6.34
N ARG A 90 12.51 -5.94 6.27
CA ARG A 90 12.05 -4.96 7.25
C ARG A 90 11.93 -5.64 8.61
N THR A 91 12.83 -5.32 9.52
CA THR A 91 12.69 -5.67 10.93
C THR A 91 11.95 -4.52 11.59
N ILE A 92 10.76 -4.78 12.06
CA ILE A 92 10.02 -3.83 12.88
C ILE A 92 10.45 -4.13 14.32
N ASP A 93 11.54 -3.51 14.75
CA ASP A 93 11.96 -3.52 16.15
C ASP A 93 11.10 -2.49 16.92
N THR A 94 9.84 -2.83 17.10
CA THR A 94 9.00 -2.12 18.05
C THR A 94 8.60 -3.08 19.14
N PRO A 95 9.12 -2.90 20.37
CA PRO A 95 8.68 -3.66 21.56
C PRO A 95 7.15 -3.64 21.72
N LEU A 96 6.50 -2.57 21.20
CA LEU A 96 5.04 -2.38 21.17
C LEU A 96 4.27 -3.42 20.34
N LEU A 97 4.94 -4.20 19.46
CA LEU A 97 4.27 -5.20 18.62
C LEU A 97 4.43 -6.65 19.12
N THR A 98 5.04 -6.85 20.26
CA THR A 98 5.29 -8.18 20.84
C THR A 98 4.56 -8.44 22.15
N ASP A 99 4.18 -7.39 22.88
CA ASP A 99 3.53 -7.48 24.19
C ASP A 99 2.03 -7.15 24.07
N PHE A 100 1.30 -8.05 23.41
CA PHE A 100 -0.15 -7.93 23.28
C PHE A 100 -0.82 -8.71 24.42
N PRO A 101 -1.87 -8.16 25.07
CA PRO A 101 -2.74 -8.93 25.93
C PRO A 101 -3.29 -10.18 25.19
N GLU A 102 -3.57 -11.22 25.92
CA GLU A 102 -4.16 -12.44 25.38
C GLU A 102 -5.40 -12.13 24.53
N GLY A 103 -5.49 -12.72 23.32
CA GLY A 103 -6.57 -12.51 22.36
C GLY A 103 -6.55 -11.17 21.62
N SER A 104 -5.50 -10.35 21.78
CA SER A 104 -5.40 -9.01 21.15
C SER A 104 -4.24 -8.85 20.16
N THR A 105 -3.54 -9.93 19.82
CA THR A 105 -2.57 -9.87 18.74
C THR A 105 -3.24 -9.50 17.40
N PRO A 106 -2.55 -8.83 16.47
CA PRO A 106 -3.10 -8.56 15.13
C PRO A 106 -3.66 -9.80 14.43
N LYS A 107 -3.03 -10.97 14.63
CA LYS A 107 -3.49 -12.25 14.09
C LYS A 107 -4.81 -12.69 14.71
N GLU A 108 -4.95 -12.61 16.03
CA GLU A 108 -6.18 -13.01 16.73
C GLU A 108 -7.35 -12.06 16.44
N ILE A 109 -7.08 -10.76 16.44
CA ILE A 109 -8.08 -9.75 16.10
C ILE A 109 -8.52 -9.92 14.64
N GLY A 110 -7.58 -10.04 13.70
CA GLY A 110 -7.88 -10.25 12.28
C GLY A 110 -8.72 -11.50 12.05
N LYS A 111 -8.38 -12.62 12.72
CA LYS A 111 -9.15 -13.86 12.65
C LYS A 111 -10.58 -13.66 13.15
N ARG A 112 -10.75 -13.01 14.30
CA ARG A 112 -12.06 -12.76 14.90
C ARG A 112 -12.92 -11.86 14.04
N LEU A 113 -12.35 -10.73 13.54
CA LEU A 113 -13.08 -9.78 12.70
C LEU A 113 -13.42 -10.38 11.34
N GLY A 114 -12.49 -11.06 10.68
CA GLY A 114 -12.72 -11.72 9.40
C GLY A 114 -13.82 -12.77 9.48
N ARG A 115 -13.81 -13.61 10.51
CA ARG A 115 -14.86 -14.62 10.73
C ARG A 115 -16.20 -14.02 11.12
N LEU A 116 -16.20 -12.93 11.91
CA LEU A 116 -17.43 -12.21 12.24
C LEU A 116 -18.06 -11.62 10.95
N PHE A 117 -17.26 -10.99 10.10
CA PHE A 117 -17.71 -10.44 8.84
C PHE A 117 -18.23 -11.51 7.88
N ALA A 118 -17.52 -12.64 7.74
CA ALA A 118 -17.92 -13.75 6.87
C ALA A 118 -19.24 -14.43 7.31
N LYS A 119 -19.61 -14.35 8.59
CA LYS A 119 -20.91 -14.83 9.12
C LYS A 119 -22.03 -13.84 8.92
N GLY A 120 -21.71 -12.56 8.72
CA GLY A 120 -22.69 -11.51 8.50
C GLY A 120 -23.42 -11.71 7.18
N LYS A 121 -24.70 -11.36 7.16
CA LYS A 121 -25.46 -11.25 5.90
C LYS A 121 -25.29 -9.82 5.39
N HIS A 122 -25.34 -9.66 4.07
CA HIS A 122 -25.47 -8.36 3.44
C HIS A 122 -26.67 -7.61 4.06
N ASN A 123 -26.47 -6.34 4.38
CA ASN A 123 -27.47 -5.54 5.12
C ASN A 123 -28.67 -5.06 4.26
N GLY A 124 -28.77 -5.51 3.01
CA GLY A 124 -29.82 -5.13 2.09
C GLY A 124 -29.72 -3.70 1.55
N LYS A 125 -28.53 -3.12 1.58
CA LYS A 125 -28.23 -1.79 1.01
C LYS A 125 -27.17 -1.90 -0.09
N THR A 126 -27.10 -0.90 -0.96
CA THR A 126 -26.00 -0.77 -1.91
C THR A 126 -24.65 -0.83 -1.19
N LEU A 127 -23.75 -1.66 -1.69
CA LEU A 127 -22.39 -1.78 -1.14
C LEU A 127 -21.67 -0.43 -1.18
N SER A 128 -21.03 -0.11 -0.07
CA SER A 128 -20.23 1.10 0.09
C SER A 128 -18.76 0.79 0.31
N TYR A 129 -17.90 1.80 0.28
CA TYR A 129 -16.46 1.60 0.47
C TYR A 129 -16.10 0.96 1.81
N PRO A 130 -16.75 1.21 2.97
CA PRO A 130 -16.39 0.55 4.23
C PRO A 130 -16.60 -0.96 4.18
N GLU A 131 -17.66 -1.43 3.53
CA GLU A 131 -17.92 -2.86 3.35
C GLU A 131 -16.90 -3.49 2.39
N THR A 132 -16.57 -2.79 1.30
CA THR A 132 -15.54 -3.21 0.35
C THR A 132 -14.17 -3.35 1.03
N PHE A 133 -13.78 -2.38 1.85
CA PHE A 133 -12.53 -2.43 2.63
C PHE A 133 -12.51 -3.58 3.61
N THR A 134 -13.61 -3.77 4.34
CA THR A 134 -13.72 -4.84 5.33
C THR A 134 -13.60 -6.21 4.65
N TRP A 135 -14.24 -6.38 3.51
CA TRP A 135 -14.20 -7.61 2.75
C TRP A 135 -12.80 -7.89 2.18
N ASN A 136 -12.20 -6.89 1.52
CA ASN A 136 -10.82 -6.99 1.01
C ASN A 136 -9.83 -7.25 2.16
N GLY A 137 -10.02 -6.61 3.30
CA GLY A 137 -9.21 -6.84 4.50
C GLY A 137 -9.32 -8.27 5.01
N ALA A 138 -10.53 -8.84 5.04
CA ALA A 138 -10.75 -10.23 5.45
C ALA A 138 -10.13 -11.23 4.45
N LEU A 139 -10.25 -11.00 3.15
CA LEU A 139 -9.61 -11.80 2.10
C LEU A 139 -8.08 -11.72 2.19
N LYS A 140 -7.54 -10.50 2.39
CA LYS A 140 -6.10 -10.30 2.55
C LYS A 140 -5.56 -10.96 3.81
N TYR A 141 -6.31 -10.87 4.92
CA TYR A 141 -5.97 -11.60 6.14
C TYR A 141 -5.90 -13.11 5.89
N ALA A 142 -6.92 -13.67 5.23
CA ALA A 142 -6.98 -15.10 4.92
C ALA A 142 -5.80 -15.54 4.03
N GLU A 143 -5.45 -14.75 3.02
CA GLU A 143 -4.29 -14.98 2.14
C GLU A 143 -2.97 -15.00 2.93
N VAL A 144 -2.70 -13.96 3.71
CA VAL A 144 -1.44 -13.79 4.45
C VAL A 144 -1.26 -14.84 5.54
N THR A 145 -2.36 -15.22 6.21
CA THR A 145 -2.34 -16.23 7.28
C THR A 145 -2.53 -17.65 6.76
N LYS A 146 -2.81 -17.83 5.46
CA LYS A 146 -3.17 -19.11 4.81
C LYS A 146 -4.41 -19.76 5.46
N ASP A 147 -5.36 -18.94 5.91
CA ASP A 147 -6.64 -19.37 6.50
C ASP A 147 -7.65 -19.65 5.37
N ASN A 148 -7.49 -20.81 4.71
CA ASN A 148 -8.35 -21.20 3.58
C ASN A 148 -9.81 -21.41 4.00
N GLU A 149 -10.08 -21.72 5.29
CA GLU A 149 -11.44 -21.87 5.81
C GLU A 149 -12.20 -20.54 5.82
N LEU A 150 -11.48 -19.41 5.84
CA LEU A 150 -12.10 -18.08 5.79
C LEU A 150 -12.40 -17.63 4.36
N ILE A 151 -11.63 -18.06 3.37
CA ILE A 151 -11.82 -17.64 1.96
C ILE A 151 -13.17 -18.10 1.43
N GLN A 152 -13.56 -19.34 1.68
CA GLN A 152 -14.78 -19.92 1.12
C GLN A 152 -16.06 -19.15 1.56
N PRO A 153 -16.32 -18.92 2.85
CA PRO A 153 -17.53 -18.16 3.25
C PRO A 153 -17.52 -16.70 2.76
N LEU A 154 -16.32 -16.07 2.61
CA LEU A 154 -16.24 -14.75 2.02
C LEU A 154 -16.59 -14.75 0.53
N LYS A 155 -16.15 -15.77 -0.20
CA LYS A 155 -16.53 -15.99 -1.60
C LYS A 155 -18.03 -16.28 -1.73
N ASP A 156 -18.56 -17.21 -0.93
CA ASP A 156 -19.96 -17.58 -0.97
C ASP A 156 -20.89 -16.40 -0.67
N GLY A 157 -20.50 -15.52 0.25
CA GLY A 157 -21.20 -14.27 0.52
C GLY A 157 -21.27 -13.33 -0.67
N PHE A 158 -20.28 -13.39 -1.59
CA PHE A 158 -20.26 -12.57 -2.79
C PHE A 158 -21.11 -13.12 -3.93
N GLU A 159 -21.34 -14.43 -3.99
CA GLU A 159 -22.04 -15.07 -5.13
C GLU A 159 -23.45 -14.51 -5.39
N SER A 160 -24.15 -14.04 -4.36
CA SER A 160 -25.49 -13.45 -4.50
C SER A 160 -25.50 -12.18 -5.38
N PHE A 161 -24.36 -11.47 -5.50
CA PHE A 161 -24.25 -10.29 -6.36
C PHE A 161 -24.24 -10.61 -7.87
N PHE A 162 -24.02 -11.86 -8.23
CA PHE A 162 -24.25 -12.29 -9.61
C PHE A 162 -25.72 -12.55 -9.94
N THR A 163 -26.57 -12.70 -8.91
CA THR A 163 -27.96 -13.12 -9.04
C THR A 163 -28.93 -12.22 -8.27
N THR A 164 -29.34 -12.62 -7.07
CA THR A 164 -30.42 -12.00 -6.30
C THR A 164 -30.09 -10.60 -5.81
N ASP A 165 -28.85 -10.34 -5.44
CA ASP A 165 -28.40 -9.09 -4.83
C ASP A 165 -27.71 -8.15 -5.83
N ARG A 166 -27.79 -8.45 -7.14
CA ARG A 166 -27.19 -7.63 -8.20
C ARG A 166 -27.62 -6.16 -8.13
N HIS A 167 -28.83 -5.89 -7.66
CA HIS A 167 -29.37 -4.54 -7.53
C HIS A 167 -28.73 -3.73 -6.40
N PHE A 168 -27.92 -4.34 -5.54
CA PHE A 168 -27.11 -3.67 -4.51
C PHE A 168 -25.71 -3.33 -4.99
N LEU A 169 -25.34 -3.68 -6.21
CA LEU A 169 -24.05 -3.27 -6.77
C LEU A 169 -23.98 -1.74 -6.87
N PRO A 170 -22.88 -1.11 -6.42
CA PRO A 170 -22.74 0.35 -6.51
C PRO A 170 -22.62 0.81 -7.97
N GLY A 171 -23.04 2.04 -8.22
CA GLY A 171 -22.78 2.71 -9.51
C GLY A 171 -21.31 3.02 -9.72
N MET A 172 -20.95 3.37 -10.95
CA MET A 172 -19.56 3.66 -11.37
C MET A 172 -19.31 5.16 -11.54
N ASP A 173 -20.06 6.00 -10.88
CA ASP A 173 -20.13 7.45 -11.06
C ASP A 173 -19.48 8.25 -9.92
N HIS A 174 -18.90 7.59 -8.95
CA HIS A 174 -18.28 8.21 -7.78
C HIS A 174 -17.15 7.36 -7.22
N VAL A 175 -16.05 7.99 -6.80
CA VAL A 175 -14.85 7.32 -6.32
C VAL A 175 -15.13 6.32 -5.18
N ASP A 176 -15.99 6.68 -4.21
CA ASP A 176 -16.35 5.79 -3.09
C ASP A 176 -17.13 4.54 -3.52
N ARG A 177 -17.88 4.63 -4.59
CA ARG A 177 -18.64 3.51 -5.18
C ARG A 177 -17.75 2.69 -6.10
N ASN A 178 -16.95 3.38 -6.89
CA ASN A 178 -16.10 2.75 -7.90
C ASN A 178 -15.03 1.83 -7.30
N MET A 179 -14.57 2.16 -6.11
CA MET A 179 -13.64 1.33 -5.33
C MET A 179 -14.14 -0.12 -5.12
N PHE A 180 -15.46 -0.36 -5.20
CA PHE A 180 -16.04 -1.70 -5.16
C PHE A 180 -15.36 -2.66 -6.14
N GLY A 181 -14.99 -2.21 -7.34
CA GLY A 181 -14.35 -3.05 -8.34
C GLY A 181 -13.09 -3.76 -7.87
N SER A 182 -12.41 -3.23 -6.85
CA SER A 182 -11.24 -3.89 -6.25
C SER A 182 -11.59 -5.24 -5.58
N LEU A 183 -12.81 -5.40 -5.09
CA LEU A 183 -13.25 -6.62 -4.41
C LEU A 183 -13.41 -7.81 -5.37
N PRO A 184 -14.20 -7.73 -6.46
CA PRO A 184 -14.22 -8.82 -7.43
C PRO A 184 -12.85 -9.07 -8.08
N LEU A 185 -12.03 -8.04 -8.32
CA LEU A 185 -10.67 -8.26 -8.82
C LEU A 185 -9.79 -9.03 -7.82
N THR A 186 -9.94 -8.78 -6.51
CA THR A 186 -9.29 -9.60 -5.46
C THR A 186 -9.76 -11.05 -5.53
N LEU A 187 -11.06 -11.29 -5.66
CA LEU A 187 -11.61 -12.65 -5.78
C LEU A 187 -11.13 -13.35 -7.05
N TYR A 188 -11.01 -12.63 -8.17
CA TYR A 188 -10.39 -13.19 -9.37
C TYR A 188 -8.93 -13.62 -9.14
N LEU A 189 -8.13 -12.79 -8.45
CA LEU A 189 -6.74 -13.15 -8.18
C LEU A 189 -6.61 -14.43 -7.35
N ILE A 190 -7.58 -14.69 -6.47
CA ILE A 190 -7.63 -15.89 -5.62
C ILE A 190 -8.18 -17.10 -6.37
N THR A 191 -9.28 -16.93 -7.14
CA THR A 191 -10.07 -18.04 -7.68
C THR A 191 -9.82 -18.34 -9.16
N LYS A 192 -9.37 -17.34 -9.92
CA LYS A 192 -9.27 -17.35 -11.40
C LYS A 192 -10.62 -17.55 -12.12
N ASP A 193 -11.74 -17.26 -11.45
CA ASP A 193 -13.07 -17.29 -12.06
C ASP A 193 -13.31 -15.97 -12.82
N GLU A 194 -13.46 -16.05 -14.14
CA GLU A 194 -13.58 -14.89 -15.05
C GLU A 194 -14.78 -13.99 -14.72
N ARG A 195 -15.84 -14.50 -14.14
CA ARG A 195 -17.00 -13.70 -13.73
C ARG A 195 -16.62 -12.54 -12.82
N TYR A 196 -15.65 -12.72 -11.94
CA TYR A 196 -15.17 -11.67 -11.06
C TYR A 196 -14.38 -10.60 -11.83
N ARG A 197 -13.56 -11.03 -12.80
CA ARG A 197 -12.81 -10.10 -13.67
C ARG A 197 -13.76 -9.24 -14.49
N GLU A 198 -14.74 -9.88 -15.16
CA GLU A 198 -15.76 -9.21 -15.95
C GLU A 198 -16.57 -8.20 -15.15
N MET A 199 -16.82 -8.48 -13.86
CA MET A 199 -17.51 -7.55 -12.97
C MET A 199 -16.60 -6.39 -12.52
N GLY A 200 -15.32 -6.63 -12.28
CA GLY A 200 -14.43 -5.65 -11.62
C GLY A 200 -13.77 -4.67 -12.59
N ILE A 201 -13.37 -5.11 -13.78
CA ILE A 201 -12.65 -4.27 -14.76
C ILE A 201 -13.41 -3.01 -15.16
N PRO A 202 -14.73 -3.04 -15.43
CA PRO A 202 -15.48 -1.83 -15.79
C PRO A 202 -15.38 -0.71 -14.73
N TYR A 203 -15.27 -1.06 -13.45
CA TYR A 203 -15.07 -0.06 -12.38
C TYR A 203 -13.71 0.63 -12.48
N ALA A 204 -12.67 -0.06 -12.92
CA ALA A 204 -11.36 0.55 -13.13
C ALA A 204 -11.36 1.45 -14.38
N ASP A 205 -11.93 0.98 -15.48
CA ASP A 205 -11.99 1.73 -16.73
C ASP A 205 -12.78 3.04 -16.58
N THR A 206 -13.94 2.99 -15.95
CA THR A 206 -14.80 4.18 -15.77
C THR A 206 -14.17 5.30 -14.92
N GLN A 207 -13.10 5.06 -14.18
CA GLN A 207 -12.38 6.13 -13.51
C GLN A 207 -11.68 7.11 -14.47
N TRP A 208 -11.46 6.71 -15.72
CA TRP A 208 -10.80 7.49 -16.76
C TRP A 208 -11.72 7.85 -17.92
N GLU A 209 -12.86 7.23 -18.01
CA GLU A 209 -13.88 7.49 -19.03
C GLU A 209 -14.81 8.64 -18.60
N VAL A 210 -14.46 9.87 -19.02
CA VAL A 210 -15.21 11.08 -18.63
C VAL A 210 -16.61 11.09 -19.26
N PRO A 211 -17.69 11.03 -18.47
CA PRO A 211 -19.04 11.09 -19.03
C PRO A 211 -19.32 12.41 -19.75
N GLU A 212 -20.13 12.40 -20.80
CA GLU A 212 -20.51 13.63 -21.54
C GLU A 212 -21.13 14.68 -20.62
N ASN A 213 -21.97 14.25 -19.69
CA ASN A 213 -22.65 15.10 -18.70
C ASN A 213 -21.83 15.38 -17.45
N ALA A 214 -20.52 15.03 -17.43
CA ALA A 214 -19.66 15.33 -16.31
C ALA A 214 -19.58 16.84 -16.05
N SER A 215 -19.42 17.22 -14.77
CA SER A 215 -19.30 18.62 -14.36
C SER A 215 -18.07 19.30 -14.98
N ALA A 216 -18.10 20.62 -15.10
CA ALA A 216 -16.95 21.39 -15.57
C ALA A 216 -15.68 21.13 -14.72
N SER A 217 -15.84 20.94 -13.41
CA SER A 217 -14.75 20.61 -12.49
C SER A 217 -14.16 19.23 -12.82
N ALA A 218 -14.99 18.21 -12.99
CA ALA A 218 -14.55 16.85 -13.35
C ALA A 218 -13.81 16.83 -14.70
N LYS A 219 -14.33 17.52 -15.71
CA LYS A 219 -13.66 17.69 -17.01
C LYS A 219 -12.31 18.41 -16.88
N SER A 220 -12.24 19.42 -16.01
CA SER A 220 -10.99 20.15 -15.74
C SER A 220 -9.93 19.25 -15.06
N TRP A 221 -10.33 18.35 -14.16
CA TRP A 221 -9.40 17.40 -13.55
C TRP A 221 -8.89 16.38 -14.55
N ALA A 222 -9.78 15.83 -15.35
CA ALA A 222 -9.42 14.90 -16.42
C ALA A 222 -8.43 15.52 -17.43
N ALA A 223 -8.65 16.77 -17.83
CA ALA A 223 -7.73 17.50 -18.71
C ALA A 223 -6.33 17.71 -18.11
N LYS A 224 -6.18 17.62 -16.81
CA LYS A 224 -4.89 17.68 -16.08
C LYS A 224 -4.26 16.32 -15.82
N GLY A 225 -4.84 15.23 -16.33
CA GLY A 225 -4.34 13.87 -16.14
C GLY A 225 -4.80 13.21 -14.83
N TYR A 226 -5.77 13.77 -14.12
CA TYR A 226 -6.39 13.12 -12.95
C TYR A 226 -7.64 12.34 -13.37
N SER A 227 -8.03 11.37 -12.55
CA SER A 227 -9.36 10.77 -12.70
C SER A 227 -10.44 11.86 -12.59
N TRP A 228 -11.46 11.81 -13.44
CA TRP A 228 -12.58 12.76 -13.40
C TRP A 228 -13.39 12.64 -12.10
N GLN A 229 -13.29 11.50 -11.41
CA GLN A 229 -13.97 11.23 -10.15
C GLN A 229 -13.28 11.83 -8.93
N THR A 230 -12.04 12.34 -9.09
CA THR A 230 -11.28 12.87 -7.95
C THR A 230 -11.93 14.11 -7.35
N ARG A 231 -11.90 14.18 -6.02
CA ARG A 231 -12.27 15.34 -5.20
C ARG A 231 -11.02 16.07 -4.70
N LEU A 232 -9.81 15.51 -5.00
CA LEU A 232 -8.52 15.88 -4.40
C LEU A 232 -8.50 15.72 -2.87
N TRP A 233 -9.27 14.78 -2.35
CA TRP A 233 -9.22 14.42 -0.94
C TRP A 233 -8.09 13.41 -0.71
N ILE A 234 -7.60 13.36 0.51
CA ILE A 234 -6.50 12.44 0.85
C ILE A 234 -6.88 10.97 0.67
N ASP A 235 -8.14 10.62 0.86
CA ASP A 235 -8.66 9.27 0.66
C ASP A 235 -8.75 8.87 -0.82
N ASP A 236 -8.94 9.83 -1.74
CA ASP A 236 -8.89 9.55 -3.18
C ASP A 236 -7.52 9.00 -3.61
N MET A 237 -6.44 9.39 -2.91
CA MET A 237 -5.10 8.84 -3.13
C MET A 237 -4.98 7.35 -2.78
N TYR A 238 -5.95 6.80 -2.07
CA TYR A 238 -6.07 5.37 -1.82
C TYR A 238 -7.10 4.72 -2.76
N MET A 239 -8.30 5.29 -2.84
CA MET A 239 -9.43 4.67 -3.54
C MET A 239 -9.19 4.50 -5.04
N ILE A 240 -8.57 5.51 -5.68
CA ILE A 240 -8.27 5.44 -7.13
C ILE A 240 -7.13 4.46 -7.41
N PRO A 241 -5.93 4.56 -6.81
CA PRO A 241 -4.83 3.66 -7.13
C PRO A 241 -5.09 2.20 -6.74
N VAL A 242 -5.91 1.93 -5.74
CA VAL A 242 -6.18 0.55 -5.31
C VAL A 242 -6.86 -0.24 -6.41
N ILE A 243 -7.94 0.27 -6.99
CA ILE A 243 -8.63 -0.46 -8.06
C ILE A 243 -7.77 -0.55 -9.33
N GLN A 244 -7.04 0.52 -9.67
CA GLN A 244 -6.12 0.53 -10.81
C GLN A 244 -5.01 -0.52 -10.64
N THR A 245 -4.42 -0.59 -9.45
CA THR A 245 -3.40 -1.62 -9.13
C THR A 245 -3.97 -3.04 -9.24
N HIS A 246 -5.21 -3.27 -8.82
CA HIS A 246 -5.86 -4.57 -8.97
C HIS A 246 -6.14 -4.90 -10.45
N ALA A 247 -6.61 -3.94 -11.22
CA ALA A 247 -6.82 -4.10 -12.65
C ALA A 247 -5.50 -4.44 -13.37
N TYR A 248 -4.41 -3.74 -13.05
CA TYR A 248 -3.08 -4.07 -13.56
C TYR A 248 -2.65 -5.51 -13.21
N LYS A 249 -2.80 -5.92 -11.95
CA LYS A 249 -2.44 -7.29 -11.51
C LYS A 249 -3.24 -8.37 -12.23
N VAL A 250 -4.46 -8.05 -12.63
CA VAL A 250 -5.38 -9.00 -13.31
C VAL A 250 -5.11 -9.05 -14.81
N THR A 251 -4.81 -7.92 -15.45
CA THR A 251 -4.70 -7.81 -16.91
C THR A 251 -3.26 -7.74 -17.42
N GLY A 252 -2.34 -7.17 -16.63
CA GLY A 252 -1.00 -6.82 -17.08
C GLY A 252 -0.93 -5.55 -17.95
N GLU A 253 -2.06 -4.87 -18.18
CA GLU A 253 -2.12 -3.70 -19.05
C GLU A 253 -1.57 -2.46 -18.35
N LEU A 254 -0.55 -1.81 -18.95
CA LEU A 254 0.14 -0.64 -18.38
C LEU A 254 -0.78 0.57 -18.20
N LYS A 255 -1.87 0.67 -19.00
CA LYS A 255 -2.85 1.78 -18.86
C LYS A 255 -3.38 1.99 -17.44
N TYR A 256 -3.27 0.98 -16.56
CA TYR A 256 -3.73 1.07 -15.18
C TYR A 256 -2.66 1.59 -14.20
N VAL A 257 -1.41 1.77 -14.63
CA VAL A 257 -0.30 2.18 -13.76
C VAL A 257 0.59 3.28 -14.35
N GLU A 258 0.31 3.70 -15.56
CA GLU A 258 0.87 4.89 -16.22
C GLU A 258 -0.04 6.10 -16.00
#